data_689932619b434f72665d08792492394a
#
_entry.id   689932619b434f72665d08792492394a
#
_cell.length_a   1.000
_cell.length_b   1.000
_cell.length_c   1.000
_cell.angle_alpha   90.00
_cell.angle_beta   90.00
_cell.angle_gamma   90.00
#
_symmetry.space_group_name_H-M   'P 1'
#
loop_
_entity.id
_entity.type
_entity.pdbx_description
1 polymer ?
#
loop_
_entity_poly.entity_id
_entity_poly.type
_entity_poly.pdbx_seq_one_letter_code
_entity_poly.pdbx_strand_id
1 'polypeptide(L)'
;IWNGRNQLRVGQAACPLNQILKNSKERRTEFQLLHQSLPKQQHRKHTKWKPPTEDNLKVNYNGAIFQEQDRAGIGVVICNSAGEVMASLSQQIPLPTTVAQVEAMAARRAVEFAQELGITRAIIEGDSETICKDLLNPIPSLSLHGLLI
;
A
#
# COMPACT_ATOMS: atom_id res chain seq x y z
N ILE A 1 -18.97 7.71 11.57
CA ILE A 1 -19.30 6.79 12.69
C ILE A 1 -18.15 6.76 13.71
N TRP A 2 -16.90 6.51 13.30
CA TRP A 2 -15.74 6.43 14.23
C TRP A 2 -15.51 7.75 14.98
N ASN A 3 -15.49 8.90 14.29
CA ASN A 3 -15.33 10.22 14.91
C ASN A 3 -16.42 10.54 15.93
N GLY A 4 -17.70 10.25 15.60
CA GLY A 4 -18.81 10.48 16.51
C GLY A 4 -18.70 9.66 17.79
N ARG A 5 -18.28 8.39 17.70
CA ARG A 5 -18.06 7.53 18.86
C ARG A 5 -16.90 8.02 19.73
N ASN A 6 -15.83 8.56 19.11
CA ASN A 6 -14.70 9.11 19.84
C ASN A 6 -15.06 10.42 20.55
N GLN A 7 -15.84 11.29 19.90
CA GLN A 7 -16.36 12.53 20.50
C GLN A 7 -17.21 12.24 21.75
N LEU A 8 -18.12 11.27 21.69
CA LEU A 8 -18.91 10.84 22.85
C LEU A 8 -18.04 10.31 23.98
N ARG A 9 -16.95 9.58 23.66
CA ARG A 9 -16.04 9.02 24.67
C ARG A 9 -15.25 10.10 25.44
N VAL A 10 -14.98 11.25 24.79
CA VAL A 10 -14.31 12.40 25.41
C VAL A 10 -15.27 13.48 25.92
N GLY A 11 -16.56 13.18 26.03
CA GLY A 11 -17.59 14.08 26.56
C GLY A 11 -17.97 15.23 25.60
N GLN A 12 -17.62 15.14 24.33
CA GLN A 12 -18.00 16.13 23.32
C GLN A 12 -19.31 15.77 22.64
N ALA A 13 -20.07 16.78 22.20
CA ALA A 13 -21.30 16.57 21.45
C ALA A 13 -21.00 15.94 20.08
N ALA A 14 -21.52 14.73 19.84
CA ALA A 14 -21.38 14.07 18.56
C ALA A 14 -22.52 14.49 17.61
N CYS A 15 -22.23 14.52 16.32
CA CYS A 15 -23.21 14.79 15.28
C CYS A 15 -24.31 13.71 15.30
N PRO A 16 -25.59 14.07 15.34
CA PRO A 16 -26.71 13.13 15.29
C PRO A 16 -26.66 12.25 14.05
N LEU A 17 -27.01 10.96 14.19
CA LEU A 17 -26.90 9.97 13.10
C LEU A 17 -27.69 10.37 11.84
N ASN A 18 -28.85 11.01 11.99
CA ASN A 18 -29.65 11.52 10.87
C ASN A 18 -28.97 12.64 10.09
N GLN A 19 -28.09 13.42 10.75
CA GLN A 19 -27.33 14.48 10.10
C GLN A 19 -26.08 13.97 9.39
N ILE A 20 -25.51 12.84 9.82
CA ILE A 20 -24.30 12.26 9.20
C ILE A 20 -24.54 11.96 7.72
N LEU A 21 -25.68 11.35 7.38
CA LEU A 21 -26.05 11.06 5.99
C LEU A 21 -26.26 12.32 5.17
N LYS A 22 -26.91 13.33 5.75
CA LYS A 22 -27.15 14.62 5.08
C LYS A 22 -25.84 15.33 4.79
N ASN A 23 -24.99 15.51 5.80
CA ASN A 23 -23.69 16.15 5.68
C ASN A 23 -22.77 15.40 4.69
N SER A 24 -22.84 14.07 4.66
CA SER A 24 -22.06 13.24 3.72
C SER A 24 -22.52 13.47 2.27
N LYS A 25 -23.82 13.54 2.02
CA LYS A 25 -24.38 13.83 0.70
C LYS A 25 -24.04 15.25 0.23
N GLU A 26 -24.15 16.24 1.11
CA GLU A 26 -23.82 17.64 0.82
C GLU A 26 -22.33 17.79 0.45
N ARG A 27 -21.43 17.23 1.24
CA ARG A 27 -19.99 17.25 0.96
C ARG A 27 -19.64 16.54 -0.35
N ARG A 28 -20.31 15.42 -0.63
CA ARG A 28 -20.14 14.71 -1.91
C ARG A 28 -20.58 15.58 -3.09
N THR A 29 -21.73 16.25 -2.97
CA THR A 29 -22.25 17.13 -4.03
C THR A 29 -21.33 18.33 -4.23
N GLU A 30 -20.87 18.96 -3.16
CA GLU A 30 -19.92 20.05 -3.20
C GLU A 30 -18.59 19.62 -3.87
N PHE A 31 -18.04 18.47 -3.46
CA PHE A 31 -16.86 17.89 -4.09
C PHE A 31 -17.05 17.62 -5.58
N GLN A 32 -18.20 17.09 -5.98
CA GLN A 32 -18.52 16.83 -7.37
C GLN A 32 -18.67 18.12 -8.20
N LEU A 33 -19.23 19.17 -7.62
CA LEU A 33 -19.34 20.49 -8.27
C LEU A 33 -17.98 21.14 -8.47
N LEU A 34 -17.11 21.10 -7.47
CA LEU A 34 -15.77 21.67 -7.52
C LEU A 34 -14.83 20.90 -8.46
N HIS A 35 -15.07 19.63 -8.70
CA HIS A 35 -14.20 18.74 -9.48
C HIS A 35 -14.82 18.30 -10.81
N GLN A 36 -15.77 19.05 -11.36
CA GLN A 36 -16.43 18.76 -12.64
C GLN A 36 -15.48 18.70 -13.86
N SER A 37 -14.25 19.16 -13.74
CA SER A 37 -13.26 19.25 -14.82
C SER A 37 -12.08 18.28 -14.72
N LEU A 38 -12.09 17.33 -13.80
CA LEU A 38 -11.04 16.33 -13.80
C LEU A 38 -11.17 15.41 -15.03
N PRO A 39 -10.09 15.21 -15.79
CA PRO A 39 -10.14 14.29 -16.93
C PRO A 39 -10.68 12.94 -16.46
N LYS A 40 -11.60 12.35 -17.25
CA LYS A 40 -12.12 11.01 -16.99
C LYS A 40 -10.94 10.11 -16.64
N GLN A 41 -10.86 9.70 -15.39
CA GLN A 41 -9.94 8.62 -15.00
C GLN A 41 -10.22 7.48 -15.95
N GLN A 42 -9.24 7.15 -16.80
CA GLN A 42 -9.31 5.91 -17.56
C GLN A 42 -9.64 4.83 -16.53
N HIS A 43 -10.75 4.12 -16.74
CA HIS A 43 -11.09 2.96 -15.94
C HIS A 43 -9.89 2.02 -15.99
N ARG A 44 -9.03 2.10 -14.97
CA ARG A 44 -8.04 1.05 -14.75
C ARG A 44 -8.86 -0.22 -14.66
N LYS A 45 -8.69 -1.12 -15.61
CA LYS A 45 -9.28 -2.46 -15.52
C LYS A 45 -8.89 -2.97 -14.15
N HIS A 46 -9.85 -3.14 -13.26
CA HIS A 46 -9.62 -3.75 -11.96
C HIS A 46 -9.13 -5.18 -12.20
N THR A 47 -7.83 -5.31 -12.31
CA THR A 47 -7.20 -6.62 -12.40
C THR A 47 -7.34 -7.23 -11.02
N LYS A 48 -8.20 -8.25 -10.90
CA LYS A 48 -8.31 -8.99 -9.64
C LYS A 48 -6.97 -9.66 -9.37
N TRP A 49 -6.54 -9.62 -8.11
CA TRP A 49 -5.39 -10.41 -7.67
C TRP A 49 -5.60 -11.88 -8.03
N LYS A 50 -4.55 -12.53 -8.52
CA LYS A 50 -4.57 -13.94 -8.87
C LYS A 50 -3.48 -14.65 -8.09
N PRO A 51 -3.74 -15.83 -7.52
CA PRO A 51 -2.71 -16.63 -6.90
C PRO A 51 -1.62 -17.00 -7.92
N PRO A 52 -0.41 -17.35 -7.48
CA PRO A 52 0.64 -17.84 -8.37
C PRO A 52 0.27 -19.18 -8.97
N THR A 53 0.94 -19.56 -10.06
CA THR A 53 0.84 -20.92 -10.60
C THR A 53 1.41 -21.94 -9.62
N GLU A 54 1.02 -23.21 -9.79
CA GLU A 54 1.55 -24.34 -9.01
C GLU A 54 3.09 -24.28 -8.95
N ASP A 55 3.66 -24.64 -7.82
CA ASP A 55 5.09 -24.61 -7.48
C ASP A 55 5.74 -23.22 -7.31
N ASN A 56 4.98 -22.15 -7.42
CA ASN A 56 5.48 -20.80 -7.12
C ASN A 56 4.81 -20.23 -5.88
N LEU A 57 5.56 -19.39 -5.18
CA LEU A 57 5.03 -18.52 -4.15
C LEU A 57 4.90 -17.10 -4.70
N LYS A 58 3.94 -16.34 -4.22
CA LYS A 58 3.79 -14.92 -4.55
C LYS A 58 4.09 -14.10 -3.31
N VAL A 59 5.04 -13.19 -3.44
CA VAL A 59 5.47 -12.24 -2.42
C VAL A 59 4.91 -10.88 -2.78
N ASN A 60 3.89 -10.42 -2.06
CA ASN A 60 3.32 -9.09 -2.22
C ASN A 60 3.94 -8.18 -1.18
N TYR A 61 4.34 -6.98 -1.59
CA TYR A 61 4.87 -5.96 -0.68
C TYR A 61 4.21 -4.62 -0.90
N ASN A 62 4.21 -3.80 0.14
CA ASN A 62 3.74 -2.42 0.08
C ASN A 62 4.42 -1.58 1.17
N GLY A 63 4.54 -0.28 0.92
CA GLY A 63 5.01 0.72 1.86
C GLY A 63 3.89 1.67 2.30
N ALA A 64 3.91 2.14 3.55
CA ALA A 64 2.98 3.11 4.07
C ALA A 64 3.71 4.24 4.81
N ILE A 65 3.26 5.49 4.65
CA ILE A 65 3.82 6.67 5.30
C ILE A 65 2.90 7.13 6.44
N PHE A 66 3.48 7.34 7.61
CA PHE A 66 2.86 7.88 8.81
C PHE A 66 3.53 9.20 9.17
N GLN A 67 3.23 10.26 8.41
CA GLN A 67 3.94 11.53 8.48
C GLN A 67 3.85 12.20 9.85
N GLU A 68 2.68 12.12 10.51
CA GLU A 68 2.47 12.66 11.86
C GLU A 68 3.34 11.97 12.94
N GLN A 69 3.82 10.76 12.65
CA GLN A 69 4.63 9.96 13.58
C GLN A 69 6.11 9.93 13.19
N ASP A 70 6.49 10.60 12.11
CA ASP A 70 7.83 10.56 11.51
C ASP A 70 8.31 9.12 11.26
N ARG A 71 7.40 8.28 10.75
CA ARG A 71 7.60 6.85 10.53
C ARG A 71 7.03 6.41 9.19
N ALA A 72 7.56 5.29 8.72
CA ALA A 72 6.97 4.52 7.63
C ALA A 72 6.82 3.05 8.05
N GLY A 73 5.95 2.33 7.35
CA GLY A 73 5.73 0.90 7.56
C GLY A 73 5.98 0.12 6.28
N ILE A 74 6.52 -1.07 6.44
CA ILE A 74 6.68 -2.05 5.38
C ILE A 74 5.80 -3.24 5.70
N GLY A 75 5.00 -3.68 4.72
CA GLY A 75 4.20 -4.89 4.77
C GLY A 75 4.61 -5.88 3.70
N VAL A 76 4.74 -7.16 4.06
CA VAL A 76 5.00 -8.25 3.12
C VAL A 76 4.06 -9.40 3.43
N VAL A 77 3.48 -10.01 2.39
CA VAL A 77 2.64 -11.20 2.49
C VAL A 77 3.07 -12.20 1.44
N ILE A 78 3.28 -13.44 1.85
CA ILE A 78 3.66 -14.56 0.99
C ILE A 78 2.50 -15.53 0.89
N CYS A 79 2.03 -15.80 -0.33
CA CYS A 79 0.90 -16.71 -0.59
C CYS A 79 1.31 -17.86 -1.52
N ASN A 80 0.66 -19.01 -1.33
CA ASN A 80 0.79 -20.17 -2.20
C ASN A 80 -0.22 -20.12 -3.39
N SER A 81 -0.21 -21.14 -4.22
CA SER A 81 -1.11 -21.29 -5.38
C SER A 81 -2.59 -21.43 -5.01
N ALA A 82 -2.91 -21.86 -3.79
CA ALA A 82 -4.27 -21.87 -3.27
C ALA A 82 -4.74 -20.49 -2.77
N GLY A 83 -3.84 -19.49 -2.73
CA GLY A 83 -4.11 -18.15 -2.18
C GLY A 83 -4.02 -18.11 -0.65
N GLU A 84 -3.49 -19.14 -0.02
CA GLU A 84 -3.30 -19.18 1.43
C GLU A 84 -2.04 -18.42 1.84
N VAL A 85 -2.12 -17.68 2.93
CA VAL A 85 -0.99 -16.94 3.48
C VAL A 85 -0.03 -17.91 4.17
N MET A 86 1.18 -18.03 3.65
CA MET A 86 2.24 -18.88 4.19
C MET A 86 3.10 -18.12 5.21
N ALA A 87 3.33 -16.84 4.99
CA ALA A 87 4.08 -15.97 5.88
C ALA A 87 3.68 -14.51 5.70
N SER A 88 3.91 -13.70 6.72
CA SER A 88 3.73 -12.26 6.65
C SER A 88 4.75 -11.53 7.53
N LEU A 89 5.08 -10.30 7.13
CA LEU A 89 5.97 -9.41 7.88
C LEU A 89 5.34 -8.02 7.93
N SER A 90 5.41 -7.39 9.10
CA SER A 90 5.14 -5.99 9.29
C SER A 90 6.29 -5.36 10.04
N GLN A 91 6.88 -4.31 9.47
CA GLN A 91 8.05 -3.64 10.03
C GLN A 91 7.86 -2.13 10.00
N GLN A 92 8.15 -1.46 11.10
CA GLN A 92 8.23 -0.01 11.16
C GLN A 92 9.66 0.44 10.91
N ILE A 93 9.82 1.50 10.13
CA ILE A 93 11.10 2.13 9.80
C ILE A 93 11.03 3.64 10.05
N PRO A 94 12.17 4.34 10.25
CA PRO A 94 12.21 5.79 10.19
C PRO A 94 11.64 6.30 8.88
N LEU A 95 11.01 7.49 8.90
CA LEU A 95 10.42 8.06 7.68
C LEU A 95 11.50 8.38 6.64
N PRO A 96 11.51 7.75 5.45
CA PRO A 96 12.39 8.13 4.35
C PRO A 96 11.94 9.46 3.72
N THR A 97 12.83 10.06 2.94
CA THR A 97 12.61 11.38 2.33
C THR A 97 11.52 11.36 1.25
N THR A 98 11.31 10.22 0.59
CA THR A 98 10.36 10.09 -0.52
C THR A 98 9.55 8.80 -0.45
N VAL A 99 8.35 8.82 -1.04
CA VAL A 99 7.50 7.62 -1.19
C VAL A 99 8.24 6.52 -1.95
N ALA A 100 8.97 6.88 -3.03
CA ALA A 100 9.73 5.92 -3.82
C ALA A 100 10.78 5.18 -3.00
N GLN A 101 11.40 5.83 -2.01
CA GLN A 101 12.33 5.17 -1.09
C GLN A 101 11.61 4.15 -0.18
N VAL A 102 10.42 4.47 0.32
CA VAL A 102 9.62 3.52 1.12
C VAL A 102 9.30 2.27 0.30
N GLU A 103 8.86 2.45 -0.95
CA GLU A 103 8.56 1.36 -1.87
C GLU A 103 9.80 0.52 -2.20
N ALA A 104 10.95 1.14 -2.47
CA ALA A 104 12.21 0.45 -2.71
C ALA A 104 12.66 -0.37 -1.48
N MET A 105 12.56 0.22 -0.28
CA MET A 105 12.87 -0.49 0.97
C MET A 105 11.91 -1.65 1.23
N ALA A 106 10.62 -1.48 0.89
CA ALA A 106 9.63 -2.55 0.99
C ALA A 106 9.94 -3.70 0.01
N ALA A 107 10.31 -3.38 -1.22
CA ALA A 107 10.72 -4.37 -2.22
C ALA A 107 11.96 -5.16 -1.78
N ARG A 108 13.00 -4.45 -1.34
CA ARG A 108 14.21 -5.07 -0.79
C ARG A 108 13.89 -5.98 0.40
N ARG A 109 13.12 -5.49 1.36
CA ARG A 109 12.74 -6.27 2.55
C ARG A 109 11.93 -7.51 2.20
N ALA A 110 11.09 -7.44 1.16
CA ALA A 110 10.35 -8.58 0.65
C ALA A 110 11.26 -9.69 0.12
N VAL A 111 12.30 -9.33 -0.63
CA VAL A 111 13.31 -10.28 -1.13
C VAL A 111 14.10 -10.89 0.03
N GLU A 112 14.60 -10.06 0.95
CA GLU A 112 15.33 -10.53 2.14
C GLU A 112 14.47 -11.49 2.97
N PHE A 113 13.20 -11.16 3.20
CA PHE A 113 12.28 -12.03 3.97
C PHE A 113 12.02 -13.37 3.28
N ALA A 114 11.87 -13.38 1.95
CA ALA A 114 11.74 -14.61 1.21
C ALA A 114 13.00 -15.48 1.32
N GLN A 115 14.19 -14.87 1.26
CA GLN A 115 15.48 -15.58 1.44
C GLN A 115 15.65 -16.13 2.86
N GLU A 116 15.29 -15.36 3.90
CA GLU A 116 15.29 -15.81 5.30
C GLU A 116 14.44 -17.07 5.52
N LEU A 117 13.36 -17.21 4.74
CA LEU A 117 12.47 -18.38 4.77
C LEU A 117 12.93 -19.53 3.85
N GLY A 118 14.08 -19.39 3.18
CA GLY A 118 14.60 -20.39 2.25
C GLY A 118 13.85 -20.49 0.93
N ILE A 119 13.06 -19.46 0.58
CA ILE A 119 12.29 -19.42 -0.67
C ILE A 119 13.23 -19.05 -1.82
N THR A 120 13.46 -19.99 -2.73
CA THR A 120 14.37 -19.81 -3.89
C THR A 120 13.65 -19.42 -5.16
N ARG A 121 12.33 -19.59 -5.23
CA ARG A 121 11.50 -19.25 -6.39
C ARG A 121 10.21 -18.59 -5.95
N ALA A 122 10.04 -17.33 -6.33
CA ALA A 122 8.84 -16.56 -6.03
C ALA A 122 8.55 -15.52 -7.11
N ILE A 123 7.28 -15.13 -7.23
CA ILE A 123 6.83 -13.98 -7.99
C ILE A 123 6.76 -12.81 -7.01
N ILE A 124 7.55 -11.77 -7.23
CA ILE A 124 7.55 -10.53 -6.42
C ILE A 124 6.56 -9.55 -7.06
N GLU A 125 5.58 -9.07 -6.30
CA GLU A 125 4.54 -8.16 -6.78
C GLU A 125 4.40 -6.94 -5.85
N GLY A 126 4.50 -5.75 -6.43
CA GLY A 126 4.27 -4.46 -5.77
C GLY A 126 3.46 -3.55 -6.68
N ASP A 127 2.97 -2.43 -6.17
CA ASP A 127 2.14 -1.48 -6.92
C ASP A 127 2.96 -0.38 -7.62
N SER A 128 4.25 -0.22 -7.27
CA SER A 128 5.14 0.76 -7.90
C SER A 128 5.75 0.21 -9.19
N GLU A 129 5.21 0.64 -10.33
CA GLU A 129 5.73 0.26 -11.65
C GLU A 129 7.21 0.67 -11.84
N THR A 130 7.62 1.79 -11.25
CA THR A 130 9.01 2.27 -11.31
C THR A 130 9.95 1.30 -10.60
N ILE A 131 9.62 0.91 -9.38
CA ILE A 131 10.43 -0.04 -8.60
C ILE A 131 10.47 -1.42 -9.29
N CYS A 132 9.34 -1.88 -9.81
CA CYS A 132 9.32 -3.14 -10.56
C CYS A 132 10.23 -3.12 -11.80
N LYS A 133 10.26 -2.00 -12.52
CA LYS A 133 11.15 -1.83 -13.67
C LYS A 133 12.64 -1.79 -13.26
N ASP A 134 12.96 -1.10 -12.16
CA ASP A 134 14.33 -1.01 -11.65
C ASP A 134 14.84 -2.38 -11.16
N LEU A 135 13.99 -3.17 -10.50
CA LEU A 135 14.31 -4.55 -10.09
C LEU A 135 14.60 -5.50 -11.28
N LEU A 136 13.95 -5.26 -12.42
CA LEU A 136 14.16 -6.05 -13.64
C LEU A 136 15.35 -5.59 -14.47
N ASN A 137 15.90 -4.41 -14.17
CA ASN A 137 16.99 -3.83 -14.91
C ASN A 137 18.34 -4.36 -14.38
N PRO A 138 19.16 -5.03 -15.20
CA PRO A 138 20.47 -5.51 -14.78
C PRO A 138 21.48 -4.39 -14.51
N ILE A 139 21.19 -3.16 -14.93
CA ILE A 139 22.04 -1.98 -14.69
C ILE A 139 21.47 -1.23 -13.49
N PRO A 140 22.24 -1.03 -12.39
CA PRO A 140 21.77 -0.27 -11.24
C PRO A 140 21.30 1.12 -11.63
N SER A 141 20.11 1.51 -11.21
CA SER A 141 19.60 2.86 -11.43
C SER A 141 20.39 3.86 -10.57
N LEU A 142 20.83 4.97 -11.16
CA LEU A 142 21.47 6.07 -10.45
C LEU A 142 20.47 6.97 -9.71
N SER A 143 19.19 6.58 -9.65
CA SER A 143 18.18 7.27 -8.87
C SER A 143 18.39 7.08 -7.36
N LEU A 144 17.87 8.00 -6.54
CA LEU A 144 17.95 7.92 -5.08
C LEU A 144 17.41 6.61 -4.48
N HIS A 145 16.50 5.93 -5.18
CA HIS A 145 15.94 4.64 -4.77
C HIS A 145 16.70 3.45 -5.37
N GLY A 146 17.38 3.62 -6.50
CA GLY A 146 18.16 2.55 -7.13
C GLY A 146 19.38 2.10 -6.32
N LEU A 147 19.84 2.91 -5.37
CA LEU A 147 20.89 2.53 -4.41
C LEU A 147 20.34 1.69 -3.23
N LEU A 148 19.01 1.56 -3.11
CA LEU A 148 18.35 0.84 -2.03
C LEU A 148 17.87 -0.56 -2.47
N ILE A 149 17.89 -0.84 -3.75
CA ILE A 149 17.55 -2.12 -4.37
C ILE A 149 18.83 -2.89 -4.71
#